data_377c680cd7711860eb24776ce2a61934
#
_entry.id   377c680cd7711860eb24776ce2a61934
#
_cell.length_a   1.000
_cell.length_b   1.000
_cell.length_c   1.000
_cell.angle_alpha   90.00
_cell.angle_beta   90.00
_cell.angle_gamma   90.00
#
_symmetry.space_group_name_H-M   'P 1'
#
loop_
_entity.id
_entity.type
_entity.pdbx_description
1 polymer ?
#
loop_
_entity_poly.entity_id
_entity_poly.type
_entity_poly.pdbx_seq_one_letter_code
_entity_poly.pdbx_strand_id
1 'polypeptide(L)'
;TAQPLDLTSLLFARGASVELAAVNSATEFTISGSVDAIDAAITLFSEYGLRATRLPVSHAFHSSDFLEIQDEFREEIKALSFKPVRLSMFNNVNGNDLREAVHDADYWVQQVCSPVLFKEATRHALQAGHRLFVEMGPQPVLCGFGRNTDNTDEATWLASLRKGQSDRMQFYRSLGSLFNSGQAIKWDGLVSQGGR
;
A
#
# COMPACT_ATOMS: atom_id res chain seq x y z
N THR A 1 -15.69 -15.49 -3.69
CA THR A 1 -14.37 -14.90 -3.38
C THR A 1 -14.12 -15.04 -1.90
N ALA A 2 -13.14 -15.87 -1.52
CA ALA A 2 -12.79 -16.08 -0.12
C ALA A 2 -12.26 -14.78 0.50
N GLN A 3 -12.62 -14.51 1.76
CA GLN A 3 -12.08 -13.38 2.51
C GLN A 3 -10.62 -13.67 2.89
N PRO A 4 -9.73 -12.66 2.98
CA PRO A 4 -8.34 -12.86 3.36
C PRO A 4 -8.13 -13.65 4.66
N LEU A 5 -9.03 -13.46 5.64
CA LEU A 5 -9.03 -14.19 6.91
C LEU A 5 -9.30 -15.69 6.73
N ASP A 6 -10.15 -16.08 5.79
CA ASP A 6 -10.46 -17.51 5.53
C ASP A 6 -9.24 -18.22 4.94
N LEU A 7 -8.47 -17.51 4.09
CA LEU A 7 -7.27 -18.07 3.45
C LEU A 7 -6.11 -18.19 4.43
N THR A 8 -5.91 -17.23 5.31
CA THR A 8 -4.89 -17.34 6.37
C THR A 8 -5.25 -18.45 7.34
N SER A 9 -6.51 -18.57 7.72
CA SER A 9 -6.99 -19.70 8.56
C SER A 9 -6.77 -21.04 7.88
N LEU A 10 -6.97 -21.14 6.57
CA LEU A 10 -6.70 -22.33 5.79
C LEU A 10 -5.21 -22.72 5.78
N LEU A 11 -4.33 -21.73 5.62
CA LEU A 11 -2.88 -21.91 5.65
C LEU A 11 -2.42 -22.40 7.02
N PHE A 12 -2.89 -21.79 8.10
CA PHE A 12 -2.60 -22.21 9.48
C PHE A 12 -3.10 -23.63 9.74
N ALA A 13 -4.32 -23.97 9.32
CA ALA A 13 -4.90 -25.31 9.50
C ALA A 13 -4.10 -26.40 8.76
N ARG A 14 -3.34 -26.06 7.72
CA ARG A 14 -2.46 -26.94 6.95
C ARG A 14 -1.00 -26.90 7.40
N GLY A 15 -0.68 -26.21 8.51
CA GLY A 15 0.67 -26.10 9.06
C GLY A 15 1.64 -25.25 8.25
N ALA A 16 1.14 -24.40 7.35
CA ALA A 16 1.99 -23.45 6.65
C ALA A 16 2.43 -22.34 7.62
N SER A 17 3.73 -22.20 7.84
CA SER A 17 4.33 -21.16 8.68
C SER A 17 4.49 -19.88 7.87
N VAL A 18 3.36 -19.22 7.56
CA VAL A 18 3.33 -17.91 6.87
C VAL A 18 2.54 -16.90 7.67
N GLU A 19 2.87 -15.64 7.49
CA GLU A 19 2.23 -14.52 8.15
C GLU A 19 1.57 -13.59 7.12
N LEU A 20 0.54 -12.86 7.55
CA LEU A 20 -0.07 -11.83 6.73
C LEU A 20 0.83 -10.60 6.73
N ALA A 21 1.39 -10.25 5.57
CA ALA A 21 2.27 -9.09 5.40
C ALA A 21 1.51 -7.83 4.92
N ALA A 22 0.43 -8.00 4.15
CA ALA A 22 -0.41 -6.87 3.73
C ALA A 22 -1.84 -7.29 3.42
N VAL A 23 -2.79 -6.41 3.74
CA VAL A 23 -4.18 -6.42 3.28
C VAL A 23 -4.34 -5.27 2.28
N ASN A 24 -4.27 -5.59 0.99
CA ASN A 24 -4.21 -4.59 -0.07
C ASN A 24 -5.61 -4.14 -0.53
N SER A 25 -6.56 -5.08 -0.62
CA SER A 25 -7.95 -4.81 -0.99
C SER A 25 -8.89 -5.86 -0.39
N ALA A 26 -10.14 -5.88 -0.82
CA ALA A 26 -11.12 -6.90 -0.42
C ALA A 26 -10.75 -8.32 -0.88
N THR A 27 -9.94 -8.45 -1.93
CA THR A 27 -9.61 -9.72 -2.60
C THR A 27 -8.12 -9.96 -2.77
N GLU A 28 -7.27 -9.02 -2.35
CA GLU A 28 -5.83 -9.08 -2.56
C GLU A 28 -5.07 -8.84 -1.27
N PHE A 29 -4.17 -9.76 -0.95
CA PHE A 29 -3.33 -9.69 0.23
C PHE A 29 -1.93 -10.23 -0.08
N THR A 30 -0.98 -9.95 0.79
CA THR A 30 0.39 -10.44 0.70
C THR A 30 0.68 -11.27 1.94
N ILE A 31 1.34 -12.40 1.76
CA ILE A 31 1.86 -13.22 2.84
C ILE A 31 3.40 -13.19 2.82
N SER A 32 4.02 -13.33 3.97
CA SER A 32 5.46 -13.50 4.13
C SER A 32 5.79 -14.76 4.92
N GLY A 33 7.02 -15.25 4.75
CA GLY A 33 7.52 -16.45 5.41
C GLY A 33 8.76 -16.99 4.70
N SER A 34 9.26 -18.12 5.18
CA SER A 34 10.40 -18.79 4.54
C SER A 34 10.08 -19.19 3.10
N VAL A 35 11.12 -19.40 2.30
CA VAL A 35 10.99 -19.82 0.88
C VAL A 35 10.11 -21.07 0.76
N ASP A 36 10.38 -22.08 1.58
CA ASP A 36 9.63 -23.35 1.54
C ASP A 36 8.17 -23.16 1.94
N ALA A 37 7.88 -22.31 2.96
CA ALA A 37 6.52 -22.01 3.39
C ALA A 37 5.74 -21.27 2.31
N ILE A 38 6.37 -20.32 1.61
CA ILE A 38 5.76 -19.60 0.48
C ILE A 38 5.49 -20.55 -0.70
N ASP A 39 6.40 -21.46 -1.03
CA ASP A 39 6.18 -22.42 -2.11
C ASP A 39 5.04 -23.40 -1.79
N ALA A 40 4.97 -23.87 -0.56
CA ALA A 40 3.85 -24.68 -0.08
C ALA A 40 2.52 -23.90 -0.16
N ALA A 41 2.50 -22.63 0.24
CA ALA A 41 1.32 -21.77 0.17
C ALA A 41 0.88 -21.54 -1.29
N ILE A 42 1.80 -21.27 -2.22
CA ILE A 42 1.48 -21.11 -3.65
C ILE A 42 0.86 -22.39 -4.22
N THR A 43 1.42 -23.56 -3.87
CA THR A 43 0.88 -24.86 -4.30
C THR A 43 -0.56 -25.04 -3.78
N LEU A 44 -0.77 -24.79 -2.50
CA LEU A 44 -2.09 -24.86 -1.88
C LEU A 44 -3.09 -23.92 -2.54
N PHE A 45 -2.72 -22.66 -2.78
CA PHE A 45 -3.61 -21.71 -3.46
C PHE A 45 -4.00 -22.17 -4.86
N SER A 46 -3.05 -22.78 -5.61
CA SER A 46 -3.34 -23.34 -6.93
C SER A 46 -4.39 -24.48 -6.86
N GLU A 47 -4.33 -25.34 -5.85
CA GLU A 47 -5.32 -26.42 -5.62
C GLU A 47 -6.76 -25.85 -5.41
N TYR A 48 -6.86 -24.67 -4.82
CA TYR A 48 -8.13 -23.96 -4.63
C TYR A 48 -8.50 -23.02 -5.78
N GLY A 49 -7.78 -23.06 -6.90
CA GLY A 49 -8.01 -22.19 -8.06
C GLY A 49 -7.71 -20.71 -7.81
N LEU A 50 -6.91 -20.41 -6.78
CA LEU A 50 -6.49 -19.05 -6.45
C LEU A 50 -5.16 -18.73 -7.12
N ARG A 51 -5.04 -17.50 -7.63
CA ARG A 51 -3.80 -17.04 -8.23
C ARG A 51 -2.88 -16.43 -7.18
N ALA A 52 -1.67 -16.94 -7.07
CA ALA A 52 -0.60 -16.40 -6.27
C ALA A 52 0.62 -16.06 -7.14
N THR A 53 1.36 -15.02 -6.77
CA THR A 53 2.58 -14.60 -7.46
C THR A 53 3.64 -14.28 -6.43
N ARG A 54 4.83 -14.87 -6.59
CA ARG A 54 5.99 -14.55 -5.75
C ARG A 54 6.47 -13.14 -6.05
N LEU A 55 6.66 -12.33 -5.00
CA LEU A 55 7.28 -11.01 -5.13
C LEU A 55 8.81 -11.15 -5.14
N PRO A 56 9.53 -10.39 -5.99
CA PRO A 56 10.98 -10.42 -6.08
C PRO A 56 11.64 -9.62 -4.94
N VAL A 57 11.44 -10.06 -3.71
CA VAL A 57 11.99 -9.45 -2.49
C VAL A 57 12.94 -10.42 -1.82
N SER A 58 13.91 -9.89 -1.06
CA SER A 58 14.98 -10.68 -0.41
C SER A 58 14.67 -11.08 1.04
N HIS A 59 13.66 -10.44 1.65
CA HIS A 59 13.32 -10.63 3.07
C HIS A 59 11.81 -10.74 3.26
N ALA A 60 11.41 -11.40 4.35
CA ALA A 60 10.01 -11.54 4.77
C ALA A 60 9.53 -10.27 5.49
N PHE A 61 9.43 -9.15 4.76
CA PHE A 61 8.96 -7.87 5.32
C PHE A 61 7.57 -8.01 5.94
N HIS A 62 7.31 -7.22 6.98
CA HIS A 62 6.05 -7.17 7.72
C HIS A 62 5.67 -8.52 8.35
N SER A 63 6.65 -9.21 8.93
CA SER A 63 6.49 -10.47 9.65
C SER A 63 7.21 -10.44 11.00
N SER A 64 7.04 -11.51 11.79
CA SER A 64 7.73 -11.69 13.06
C SER A 64 9.26 -11.78 12.94
N ASP A 65 9.80 -12.08 11.77
CA ASP A 65 11.26 -12.09 11.53
C ASP A 65 11.90 -10.73 11.83
N PHE A 66 11.16 -9.64 11.66
CA PHE A 66 11.64 -8.29 11.98
C PHE A 66 11.64 -7.95 13.47
N LEU A 67 11.04 -8.78 14.31
CA LEU A 67 11.12 -8.60 15.78
C LEU A 67 12.55 -8.78 16.29
N GLU A 68 13.39 -9.55 15.63
CA GLU A 68 14.79 -9.76 16.03
C GLU A 68 15.62 -8.48 15.92
N ILE A 69 15.31 -7.59 14.99
CA ILE A 69 16.04 -6.34 14.75
C ILE A 69 15.33 -5.10 15.30
N GLN A 70 14.15 -5.25 15.91
CA GLN A 70 13.31 -4.13 16.31
C GLN A 70 14.01 -3.16 17.27
N ASP A 71 14.82 -3.67 18.20
CA ASP A 71 15.51 -2.84 19.19
C ASP A 71 16.66 -2.06 18.56
N GLU A 72 17.43 -2.69 17.67
CA GLU A 72 18.48 -2.03 16.91
C GLU A 72 17.88 -0.93 16.02
N PHE A 73 16.82 -1.25 15.28
CA PHE A 73 16.12 -0.29 14.45
C PHE A 73 15.55 0.88 15.27
N ARG A 74 14.97 0.61 16.44
CA ARG A 74 14.48 1.65 17.36
C ARG A 74 15.59 2.60 17.78
N GLU A 75 16.76 2.05 18.19
CA GLU A 75 17.89 2.88 18.60
C GLU A 75 18.41 3.76 17.48
N GLU A 76 18.52 3.23 16.25
CA GLU A 76 18.94 4.01 15.07
C GLU A 76 18.02 5.18 14.78
N ILE A 77 16.69 4.98 14.85
CA ILE A 77 15.73 6.02 14.52
C ILE A 77 15.38 6.97 15.67
N LYS A 78 15.75 6.67 16.93
CA LYS A 78 15.57 7.58 18.06
C LYS A 78 16.27 8.93 17.90
N ALA A 79 17.38 8.96 17.13
CA ALA A 79 18.09 10.18 16.83
C ALA A 79 17.33 11.12 15.87
N LEU A 80 16.27 10.63 15.22
CA LEU A 80 15.47 11.41 14.29
C LEU A 80 14.48 12.31 15.04
N SER A 81 14.39 13.55 14.63
CA SER A 81 13.38 14.48 15.17
C SER A 81 12.08 14.35 14.39
N PHE A 82 11.13 13.64 14.93
CA PHE A 82 9.78 13.54 14.35
C PHE A 82 8.98 14.82 14.60
N LYS A 83 8.34 15.32 13.56
CA LYS A 83 7.52 16.54 13.64
C LYS A 83 6.04 16.15 13.55
N PRO A 84 5.15 16.94 14.17
CA PRO A 84 3.71 16.73 14.04
C PRO A 84 3.27 16.71 12.57
N VAL A 85 2.41 15.78 12.24
CA VAL A 85 1.80 15.65 10.90
C VAL A 85 0.91 16.86 10.63
N ARG A 86 1.14 17.57 9.53
CA ARG A 86 0.40 18.79 9.16
C ARG A 86 -0.77 18.54 8.22
N LEU A 87 -0.67 17.47 7.42
CA LEU A 87 -1.71 17.08 6.47
C LEU A 87 -2.40 15.82 6.99
N SER A 88 -3.63 15.59 6.57
CA SER A 88 -4.29 14.31 6.80
C SER A 88 -3.46 13.20 6.17
N MET A 89 -3.12 12.20 6.96
CA MET A 89 -2.27 11.07 6.54
C MET A 89 -2.81 9.78 7.14
N PHE A 90 -3.48 9.00 6.33
CA PHE A 90 -4.00 7.69 6.73
C PHE A 90 -2.86 6.67 6.70
N ASN A 91 -2.57 6.09 7.86
CA ASN A 91 -1.44 5.20 8.04
C ASN A 91 -1.77 3.73 7.74
N ASN A 92 -0.74 2.94 7.47
CA ASN A 92 -0.89 1.53 7.15
C ASN A 92 -0.81 0.58 8.36
N VAL A 93 -0.63 1.08 9.58
CA VAL A 93 -0.58 0.25 10.80
C VAL A 93 -1.99 -0.08 11.29
N ASN A 94 -2.89 0.91 11.29
CA ASN A 94 -4.27 0.75 11.75
C ASN A 94 -5.31 1.47 10.87
N GLY A 95 -4.87 2.10 9.77
CA GLY A 95 -5.71 2.84 8.85
C GLY A 95 -6.13 4.25 9.30
N ASN A 96 -5.81 4.67 10.53
CA ASN A 96 -6.27 5.94 11.08
C ASN A 96 -5.47 7.14 10.56
N ASP A 97 -6.04 8.34 10.72
CA ASP A 97 -5.34 9.59 10.44
C ASP A 97 -4.27 9.87 11.51
N LEU A 98 -3.02 10.00 11.09
CA LEU A 98 -1.88 10.24 11.97
C LEU A 98 -1.87 11.62 12.64
N ARG A 99 -2.72 12.56 12.25
CA ARG A 99 -2.85 13.85 12.95
C ARG A 99 -3.29 13.68 14.41
N GLU A 100 -3.92 12.56 14.72
CA GLU A 100 -4.44 12.22 16.05
C GLU A 100 -3.51 11.27 16.82
N ALA A 101 -2.35 10.92 16.27
CA ALA A 101 -1.43 9.93 16.83
C ALA A 101 -0.01 10.46 16.99
N VAL A 102 0.71 9.90 17.94
CA VAL A 102 2.16 10.11 18.06
C VAL A 102 2.86 9.36 16.94
N HIS A 103 3.74 10.07 16.26
CA HIS A 103 4.52 9.56 15.12
C HIS A 103 5.99 9.60 15.50
N ASP A 104 6.41 8.59 16.28
CA ASP A 104 7.73 8.46 16.86
C ASP A 104 8.45 7.18 16.44
N ALA A 105 9.54 6.84 17.09
CA ALA A 105 10.31 5.63 16.81
C ALA A 105 9.48 4.35 17.00
N ASP A 106 8.62 4.30 18.02
CA ASP A 106 7.79 3.12 18.28
C ASP A 106 6.75 2.89 17.20
N TYR A 107 6.18 3.97 16.63
CA TYR A 107 5.31 3.87 15.45
C TYR A 107 6.03 3.19 14.26
N TRP A 108 7.26 3.60 13.96
CA TRP A 108 8.02 3.04 12.84
C TRP A 108 8.44 1.58 13.09
N VAL A 109 8.80 1.23 14.31
CA VAL A 109 9.04 -0.17 14.70
C VAL A 109 7.79 -1.00 14.50
N GLN A 110 6.64 -0.52 14.97
CA GLN A 110 5.37 -1.20 14.75
C GLN A 110 5.05 -1.36 13.27
N GLN A 111 5.31 -0.32 12.46
CA GLN A 111 5.03 -0.35 11.02
C GLN A 111 5.85 -1.43 10.29
N VAL A 112 7.12 -1.60 10.65
CA VAL A 112 8.01 -2.60 10.03
C VAL A 112 7.62 -4.04 10.43
N CYS A 113 7.18 -4.25 11.68
CA CYS A 113 6.84 -5.56 12.22
C CYS A 113 5.37 -5.97 12.01
N SER A 114 4.50 -5.06 11.55
CA SER A 114 3.06 -5.32 11.44
C SER A 114 2.62 -5.40 9.98
N PRO A 115 1.50 -6.08 9.68
CA PRO A 115 0.90 -6.08 8.36
C PRO A 115 0.56 -4.68 7.86
N VAL A 116 0.76 -4.44 6.57
CA VAL A 116 0.34 -3.20 5.90
C VAL A 116 -1.18 -3.23 5.67
N LEU A 117 -1.91 -2.36 6.33
CA LEU A 117 -3.38 -2.28 6.24
C LEU A 117 -3.82 -1.23 5.21
N PHE A 118 -3.39 -1.37 3.95
CA PHE A 118 -3.70 -0.42 2.88
C PHE A 118 -5.21 -0.32 2.61
N LYS A 119 -5.92 -1.44 2.64
CA LYS A 119 -7.39 -1.47 2.52
C LYS A 119 -8.06 -0.59 3.58
N GLU A 120 -7.65 -0.71 4.85
CA GLU A 120 -8.25 0.05 5.94
C GLU A 120 -7.93 1.54 5.84
N ALA A 121 -6.67 1.91 5.50
CA ALA A 121 -6.28 3.29 5.26
C ALA A 121 -7.10 3.90 4.11
N THR A 122 -7.28 3.18 3.01
CA THR A 122 -8.11 3.59 1.88
C THR A 122 -9.57 3.77 2.28
N ARG A 123 -10.15 2.82 3.02
CA ARG A 123 -11.53 2.90 3.50
C ARG A 123 -11.76 4.12 4.40
N HIS A 124 -10.85 4.39 5.32
CA HIS A 124 -10.93 5.57 6.20
C HIS A 124 -10.80 6.88 5.41
N ALA A 125 -9.90 6.93 4.42
CA ALA A 125 -9.79 8.10 3.54
C ALA A 125 -11.09 8.34 2.74
N LEU A 126 -11.71 7.30 2.20
CA LEU A 126 -13.01 7.37 1.53
C LEU A 126 -14.12 7.84 2.47
N GLN A 127 -14.16 7.31 3.69
CA GLN A 127 -15.13 7.73 4.73
C GLN A 127 -14.94 9.18 5.17
N ALA A 128 -13.70 9.67 5.18
CA ALA A 128 -13.38 11.07 5.44
C ALA A 128 -13.74 12.01 4.26
N GLY A 129 -14.30 11.47 3.18
CA GLY A 129 -14.79 12.26 2.04
C GLY A 129 -13.77 12.45 0.92
N HIS A 130 -12.58 11.83 1.01
CA HIS A 130 -11.63 11.88 -0.10
C HIS A 130 -12.16 11.10 -1.29
N ARG A 131 -12.13 11.70 -2.49
CA ARG A 131 -12.65 11.11 -3.74
C ARG A 131 -11.65 11.20 -4.89
N LEU A 132 -10.51 11.83 -4.67
CA LEU A 132 -9.49 12.02 -5.69
C LEU A 132 -8.14 11.52 -5.17
N PHE A 133 -7.64 10.46 -5.76
CA PHE A 133 -6.41 9.78 -5.37
C PHE A 133 -5.40 9.82 -6.51
N VAL A 134 -4.17 10.17 -6.19
CA VAL A 134 -3.06 10.19 -7.15
C VAL A 134 -1.94 9.30 -6.62
N GLU A 135 -1.67 8.21 -7.31
CA GLU A 135 -0.51 7.36 -6.99
C GLU A 135 0.76 7.97 -7.55
N MET A 136 1.68 8.31 -6.66
CA MET A 136 3.01 8.81 -7.00
C MET A 136 3.98 7.63 -7.04
N GLY A 137 4.18 7.05 -8.24
CA GLY A 137 5.01 5.85 -8.39
C GLY A 137 5.21 5.46 -9.85
N PRO A 138 6.12 4.50 -10.13
CA PRO A 138 6.47 4.07 -11.49
C PRO A 138 5.35 3.31 -12.21
N GLN A 139 4.38 2.79 -11.46
CA GLN A 139 3.21 2.10 -12.01
C GLN A 139 2.04 2.10 -11.02
N PRO A 140 0.78 2.01 -11.51
CA PRO A 140 -0.44 2.20 -10.73
C PRO A 140 -0.89 0.92 -10.02
N VAL A 141 -0.11 0.42 -9.09
CA VAL A 141 -0.43 -0.76 -8.29
C VAL A 141 -1.49 -0.42 -7.23
N LEU A 142 -1.25 0.65 -6.47
CA LEU A 142 -2.14 1.09 -5.39
C LEU A 142 -3.48 1.61 -5.93
N CYS A 143 -3.49 2.22 -7.13
CA CYS A 143 -4.73 2.57 -7.81
C CYS A 143 -5.62 1.35 -8.08
N GLY A 144 -5.02 0.19 -8.37
CA GLY A 144 -5.76 -1.07 -8.54
C GLY A 144 -6.40 -1.52 -7.23
N PHE A 145 -5.62 -1.56 -6.16
CA PHE A 145 -6.10 -1.93 -4.83
C PHE A 145 -7.17 -0.96 -4.30
N GLY A 146 -6.98 0.34 -4.54
CA GLY A 146 -7.94 1.36 -4.15
C GLY A 146 -9.30 1.17 -4.83
N ARG A 147 -9.33 0.94 -6.14
CA ARG A 147 -10.58 0.65 -6.88
C ARG A 147 -11.27 -0.60 -6.36
N ASN A 148 -10.51 -1.65 -6.02
CA ASN A 148 -11.07 -2.88 -5.46
C ASN A 148 -11.57 -2.72 -4.01
N THR A 149 -11.22 -1.61 -3.36
CA THR A 149 -11.69 -1.25 -2.00
C THR A 149 -12.87 -0.28 -2.05
N ASP A 150 -12.93 0.57 -3.09
CA ASP A 150 -14.03 1.52 -3.32
C ASP A 150 -15.25 0.80 -3.89
N ASN A 151 -16.24 0.55 -3.05
CA ASN A 151 -17.46 -0.14 -3.45
C ASN A 151 -18.49 0.78 -4.11
N THR A 152 -18.21 2.09 -4.20
CA THR A 152 -19.16 3.09 -4.72
C THR A 152 -18.83 3.55 -6.13
N ASP A 153 -17.63 3.26 -6.62
CA ASP A 153 -17.07 3.80 -7.86
C ASP A 153 -17.08 5.35 -7.95
N GLU A 154 -17.21 6.02 -6.79
CA GLU A 154 -17.25 7.48 -6.72
C GLU A 154 -15.86 8.12 -6.72
N ALA A 155 -14.83 7.36 -6.38
CA ALA A 155 -13.48 7.90 -6.32
C ALA A 155 -12.74 7.80 -7.67
N THR A 156 -11.99 8.85 -7.96
CA THR A 156 -11.10 8.92 -9.13
C THR A 156 -9.69 8.53 -8.73
N TRP A 157 -9.13 7.54 -9.42
CA TRP A 157 -7.80 6.99 -9.16
C TRP A 157 -6.87 7.26 -10.34
N LEU A 158 -5.87 8.09 -10.11
CA LEU A 158 -4.94 8.58 -11.14
C LEU A 158 -3.52 8.09 -10.86
N ALA A 159 -2.79 7.74 -11.90
CA ALA A 159 -1.41 7.31 -11.83
C ALA A 159 -0.47 8.41 -12.31
N SER A 160 0.58 8.76 -11.56
CA SER A 160 1.60 9.69 -12.04
C SER A 160 2.37 9.12 -13.23
N LEU A 161 2.78 7.85 -13.15
CA LEU A 161 3.50 7.13 -14.21
C LEU A 161 2.88 5.77 -14.50
N ARG A 162 3.26 5.20 -15.64
CA ARG A 162 2.84 3.84 -16.03
C ARG A 162 3.92 3.19 -16.89
N LYS A 163 4.43 2.05 -16.45
CA LYS A 163 5.42 1.27 -17.19
C LYS A 163 4.94 0.97 -18.61
N GLY A 164 5.82 1.18 -19.59
CA GLY A 164 5.52 0.96 -21.01
C GLY A 164 4.77 2.10 -21.70
N GLN A 165 4.52 3.21 -21.02
CA GLN A 165 3.99 4.45 -21.61
C GLN A 165 5.01 5.58 -21.48
N SER A 166 4.87 6.62 -22.31
CA SER A 166 5.66 7.84 -22.16
C SER A 166 5.31 8.53 -20.83
N ASP A 167 6.31 8.74 -19.97
CA ASP A 167 6.15 9.39 -18.67
C ASP A 167 5.47 10.76 -18.79
N ARG A 168 5.94 11.55 -19.76
CA ARG A 168 5.39 12.88 -20.05
C ARG A 168 3.90 12.82 -20.44
N MET A 169 3.54 11.88 -21.31
CA MET A 169 2.16 11.71 -21.75
C MET A 169 1.25 11.22 -20.64
N GLN A 170 1.73 10.26 -19.83
CA GLN A 170 0.97 9.78 -18.68
C GLN A 170 0.76 10.89 -17.65
N PHE A 171 1.81 11.65 -17.34
CA PHE A 171 1.74 12.77 -16.42
C PHE A 171 0.73 13.83 -16.87
N TYR A 172 0.79 14.25 -18.15
CA TYR A 172 -0.19 15.23 -18.68
C TYR A 172 -1.63 14.70 -18.71
N ARG A 173 -1.83 13.41 -18.98
CA ARG A 173 -3.17 12.82 -18.89
C ARG A 173 -3.73 12.92 -17.47
N SER A 174 -2.91 12.62 -16.47
CA SER A 174 -3.32 12.70 -15.05
C SER A 174 -3.57 14.14 -14.62
N LEU A 175 -2.75 15.11 -15.07
CA LEU A 175 -3.01 16.53 -14.85
C LEU A 175 -4.31 17.00 -15.50
N GLY A 176 -4.59 16.56 -16.74
CA GLY A 176 -5.86 16.85 -17.42
C GLY A 176 -7.07 16.28 -16.67
N SER A 177 -6.94 15.07 -16.12
CA SER A 177 -7.99 14.47 -15.31
C SER A 177 -8.19 15.21 -14.00
N LEU A 178 -7.11 15.66 -13.34
CA LEU A 178 -7.18 16.50 -12.14
C LEU A 178 -7.90 17.83 -12.42
N PHE A 179 -7.53 18.48 -13.52
CA PHE A 179 -8.17 19.73 -13.96
C PHE A 179 -9.68 19.52 -14.20
N ASN A 180 -10.06 18.46 -14.93
CA ASN A 180 -11.46 18.14 -15.20
C ASN A 180 -12.24 17.78 -13.92
N SER A 181 -11.55 17.33 -12.87
CA SER A 181 -12.13 17.11 -11.53
C SER A 181 -12.21 18.39 -10.69
N GLY A 182 -11.95 19.56 -11.29
CA GLY A 182 -12.06 20.88 -10.61
C GLY A 182 -10.82 21.29 -9.83
N GLN A 183 -9.69 20.56 -9.97
CA GLN A 183 -8.46 20.93 -9.26
C GLN A 183 -7.72 22.06 -9.98
N ALA A 184 -7.26 23.05 -9.22
CA ALA A 184 -6.44 24.13 -9.77
C ALA A 184 -5.05 23.63 -10.13
N ILE A 185 -4.66 23.76 -11.40
CA ILE A 185 -3.35 23.38 -11.92
C ILE A 185 -2.53 24.63 -12.25
N LYS A 186 -1.30 24.68 -11.77
CA LYS A 186 -0.32 25.72 -12.13
C LYS A 186 0.37 25.35 -13.45
N TRP A 187 -0.19 25.77 -14.57
CA TRP A 187 0.29 25.41 -15.91
C TRP A 187 1.61 26.06 -16.29
N ASP A 188 1.94 27.25 -15.73
CA ASP A 188 3.13 28.03 -16.08
C ASP A 188 4.44 27.26 -15.91
N GLY A 189 4.53 26.43 -14.86
CA GLY A 189 5.69 25.56 -14.62
C GLY A 189 5.87 24.42 -15.64
N LEU A 190 4.82 24.09 -16.40
CA LEU A 190 4.83 22.99 -17.37
C LEU A 190 5.13 23.46 -18.79
N VAL A 191 4.80 24.70 -19.12
CA VAL A 191 4.96 25.28 -20.47
C VAL A 191 6.38 25.83 -20.67
N SER A 192 7.06 26.27 -19.63
CA SER A 192 8.37 26.90 -19.70
C SER A 192 9.53 25.95 -20.10
N GLN A 193 9.32 24.64 -20.14
CA GLN A 193 10.34 23.65 -20.54
C GLN A 193 10.12 23.02 -21.94
N GLY A 194 9.15 23.47 -22.70
CA GLY A 194 8.75 22.84 -23.96
C GLY A 194 8.68 23.76 -25.18
N GLY A 195 9.18 24.98 -25.08
CA GLY A 195 9.16 25.92 -26.17
C GLY A 195 10.49 25.96 -26.93
N ARG A 196 10.73 25.06 -27.87
CA ARG A 196 11.32 25.29 -29.21
C ARG A 196 11.19 24.05 -30.04
#